data_531b79fdcf07519451a395f6070ccd05
#
_entry.id   531b79fdcf07519451a395f6070ccd05
#
_cell.length_a   1.000
_cell.length_b   1.000
_cell.length_c   1.000
_cell.angle_alpha   90.00
_cell.angle_beta   90.00
_cell.angle_gamma   90.00
#
_symmetry.space_group_name_H-M   'P 1'
#
loop_
_entity.id
_entity.type
_entity.pdbx_description
1 polymer ?
#
loop_
_entity_poly.entity_id
_entity_poly.type
_entity_poly.pdbx_seq_one_letter_code
_entity_poly.pdbx_strand_id
1 'polypeptide(L)'
;MRSCAALLVSAALSIAPAAAQTPITIGETHILAYADGEARQVNVYLPEGYAEGEERYPVLYLIDGGLSQDFLHVTGTTALGALWGRSQPVIVVGIETKDRRAELIGTKGNAEEREAFPTAGDSAAFRTWLRDKVKPLVTQTYRTNGTDAVMGESLAGLFIVETWLDEPALFDRYAAINPSLWWQGNALAERAQGAALRGLAPPPLFITYSNEGPETERGVRLVAQAGGDAACLVPTPDLTHATAYHILTPQALQFLFPTDYDFDPELGFEVGCERGKVSE
;
A
#
# COMPACT_ATOMS: atom_id res chain seq x y z
N MET A 1 -89.36 -2.64 18.44
CA MET A 1 -88.22 -3.18 17.67
C MET A 1 -87.24 -2.04 17.40
N ARG A 2 -86.17 -1.98 18.10
CA ARG A 2 -85.12 -0.92 17.91
C ARG A 2 -83.92 -1.57 17.24
N SER A 3 -83.62 -1.15 15.99
CA SER A 3 -82.50 -1.60 15.24
C SER A 3 -81.23 -0.81 15.68
N CYS A 4 -80.23 -1.50 16.21
CA CYS A 4 -78.87 -0.95 16.41
C CYS A 4 -78.06 -1.11 15.13
N ALA A 5 -77.73 -0.01 14.50
CA ALA A 5 -76.70 0.00 13.41
C ALA A 5 -75.29 0.07 14.02
N ALA A 6 -74.49 -0.92 13.79
CA ALA A 6 -73.07 -0.96 14.16
C ALA A 6 -72.25 -0.21 13.09
N LEU A 7 -71.58 0.90 13.46
CA LEU A 7 -70.59 1.56 12.62
C LEU A 7 -69.28 0.79 12.70
N LEU A 8 -68.86 0.18 11.58
CA LEU A 8 -67.51 -0.35 11.39
C LEU A 8 -66.56 0.80 10.98
N VAL A 9 -65.69 1.21 11.89
CA VAL A 9 -64.62 2.17 11.62
C VAL A 9 -63.42 1.34 11.09
N SER A 10 -63.18 1.39 9.76
CA SER A 10 -61.99 0.83 9.15
C SER A 10 -60.80 1.76 9.38
N ALA A 11 -59.89 1.38 10.27
CA ALA A 11 -58.61 2.07 10.43
C ALA A 11 -57.68 1.66 9.25
N ALA A 12 -57.47 2.58 8.31
CA ALA A 12 -56.45 2.41 7.28
C ALA A 12 -55.05 2.60 7.91
N LEU A 13 -54.31 1.53 8.11
CA LEU A 13 -52.89 1.60 8.45
C LEU A 13 -52.14 2.18 7.23
N SER A 14 -51.67 3.41 7.32
CA SER A 14 -50.75 4.00 6.38
C SER A 14 -49.38 3.39 6.61
N ILE A 15 -48.98 2.42 5.77
CA ILE A 15 -47.59 1.92 5.73
C ILE A 15 -46.78 3.00 5.04
N ALA A 16 -46.00 3.77 5.81
CA ALA A 16 -44.97 4.67 5.24
C ALA A 16 -43.98 3.84 4.43
N PRO A 17 -43.60 4.26 3.20
CA PRO A 17 -42.60 3.56 2.46
C PRO A 17 -41.29 3.53 3.27
N ALA A 18 -40.73 2.34 3.46
CA ALA A 18 -39.38 2.20 4.05
C ALA A 18 -38.42 3.03 3.21
N ALA A 19 -37.61 3.86 3.87
CA ALA A 19 -36.58 4.63 3.19
C ALA A 19 -35.68 3.66 2.40
N ALA A 20 -35.59 3.87 1.08
CA ALA A 20 -34.71 3.06 0.22
C ALA A 20 -33.27 3.34 0.60
N GLN A 21 -32.51 2.29 0.96
CA GLN A 21 -31.08 2.37 1.23
C GLN A 21 -30.32 1.92 -0.01
N THR A 22 -29.33 2.71 -0.42
CA THR A 22 -28.44 2.35 -1.52
C THR A 22 -27.05 2.04 -0.94
N PRO A 23 -26.42 0.91 -1.25
CA PRO A 23 -25.07 0.60 -0.80
C PRO A 23 -24.06 1.62 -1.34
N ILE A 24 -23.06 1.96 -0.53
CA ILE A 24 -21.84 2.65 -0.99
C ILE A 24 -20.85 1.57 -1.41
N THR A 25 -20.56 1.50 -2.70
CA THR A 25 -19.60 0.53 -3.26
C THR A 25 -18.26 1.22 -3.43
N ILE A 26 -17.20 0.68 -2.81
CA ILE A 26 -15.84 1.23 -2.87
C ILE A 26 -15.01 0.50 -3.93
N GLY A 27 -15.30 -0.78 -4.21
CA GLY A 27 -14.52 -1.58 -5.14
C GLY A 27 -15.03 -3.01 -5.25
N GLU A 28 -14.17 -3.91 -5.70
CA GLU A 28 -14.45 -5.32 -5.93
C GLU A 28 -13.46 -6.18 -5.15
N THR A 29 -13.85 -7.42 -4.80
CA THR A 29 -12.96 -8.40 -4.17
C THR A 29 -12.83 -9.63 -5.06
N HIS A 30 -11.60 -9.98 -5.43
CA HIS A 30 -11.27 -11.26 -6.06
C HIS A 30 -10.75 -12.24 -5.01
N ILE A 31 -11.07 -13.52 -5.19
CA ILE A 31 -10.54 -14.59 -4.34
C ILE A 31 -9.56 -15.42 -5.18
N LEU A 32 -8.30 -15.41 -4.79
CA LEU A 32 -7.24 -16.20 -5.41
C LEU A 32 -6.75 -17.30 -4.48
N ALA A 33 -6.36 -18.43 -5.05
CA ALA A 33 -5.64 -19.45 -4.28
C ALA A 33 -4.22 -18.98 -3.99
N TYR A 34 -3.84 -19.05 -2.72
CA TYR A 34 -2.47 -18.88 -2.23
C TYR A 34 -1.87 -20.26 -1.91
N ALA A 35 -0.76 -20.33 -1.19
CA ALA A 35 -0.10 -21.58 -0.79
C ALA A 35 -1.12 -22.59 -0.23
N ASP A 36 -0.95 -23.87 -0.57
CA ASP A 36 -1.83 -24.98 -0.17
C ASP A 36 -3.33 -24.80 -0.50
N GLY A 37 -3.66 -23.91 -1.45
CA GLY A 37 -5.03 -23.63 -1.86
C GLY A 37 -5.79 -22.69 -0.91
N GLU A 38 -5.13 -22.06 0.05
CA GLU A 38 -5.76 -21.07 0.91
C GLU A 38 -6.36 -19.93 0.10
N ALA A 39 -7.61 -19.58 0.38
CA ALA A 39 -8.29 -18.46 -0.27
C ALA A 39 -7.73 -17.13 0.25
N ARG A 40 -7.31 -16.24 -0.67
CA ARG A 40 -6.77 -14.94 -0.37
C ARG A 40 -7.54 -13.84 -1.08
N GLN A 41 -7.89 -12.78 -0.34
CA GLN A 41 -8.59 -11.64 -0.89
C GLN A 41 -7.62 -10.68 -1.59
N VAL A 42 -8.03 -10.25 -2.79
CA VAL A 42 -7.41 -9.16 -3.54
C VAL A 42 -8.52 -8.14 -3.80
N ASN A 43 -8.42 -6.99 -3.15
CA ASN A 43 -9.41 -5.93 -3.22
C ASN A 43 -9.00 -4.91 -4.28
N VAL A 44 -9.91 -4.51 -5.16
CA VAL A 44 -9.60 -3.58 -6.24
C VAL A 44 -10.50 -2.36 -6.15
N TYR A 45 -9.89 -1.19 -6.03
CA TYR A 45 -10.53 0.11 -6.18
C TYR A 45 -10.24 0.66 -7.58
N LEU A 46 -11.25 1.19 -8.24
CA LEU A 46 -11.13 1.84 -9.53
C LEU A 46 -11.31 3.36 -9.37
N PRO A 47 -10.47 4.18 -10.04
CA PRO A 47 -10.58 5.63 -9.93
C PRO A 47 -11.89 6.15 -10.52
N GLU A 48 -12.28 7.36 -10.10
CA GLU A 48 -13.44 8.06 -10.65
C GLU A 48 -13.32 8.17 -12.17
N GLY A 49 -14.45 8.01 -12.89
CA GLY A 49 -14.50 8.02 -14.36
C GLY A 49 -14.04 6.73 -15.03
N TYR A 50 -13.58 5.72 -14.27
CA TYR A 50 -13.16 4.45 -14.86
C TYR A 50 -14.28 3.78 -15.67
N ALA A 51 -15.52 3.75 -15.17
CA ALA A 51 -16.62 3.04 -15.84
C ALA A 51 -17.09 3.75 -17.12
N GLU A 52 -16.97 5.08 -17.16
CA GLU A 52 -17.47 5.94 -18.25
C GLU A 52 -16.44 6.14 -19.38
N GLY A 53 -15.15 5.91 -19.11
CA GLY A 53 -14.06 6.20 -20.03
C GLY A 53 -13.38 4.95 -20.61
N GLU A 54 -12.43 5.21 -21.53
CA GLU A 54 -11.55 4.20 -22.15
C GLU A 54 -10.10 4.34 -21.65
N GLU A 55 -9.86 5.23 -20.70
CA GLU A 55 -8.54 5.55 -20.20
C GLU A 55 -7.89 4.36 -19.50
N ARG A 56 -6.55 4.34 -19.54
CA ARG A 56 -5.71 3.35 -18.88
C ARG A 56 -4.99 3.99 -17.69
N TYR A 57 -4.93 3.29 -16.61
CA TYR A 57 -4.45 3.83 -15.34
C TYR A 57 -3.21 3.08 -14.83
N PRO A 58 -2.29 3.75 -14.13
CA PRO A 58 -1.25 3.07 -13.38
C PRO A 58 -1.87 2.26 -12.24
N VAL A 59 -1.12 1.29 -11.70
CA VAL A 59 -1.58 0.38 -10.66
C VAL A 59 -0.74 0.55 -9.40
N LEU A 60 -1.39 0.73 -8.26
CA LEU A 60 -0.81 0.64 -6.93
C LEU A 60 -1.10 -0.74 -6.33
N TYR A 61 -0.08 -1.54 -6.10
CA TYR A 61 -0.16 -2.75 -5.29
C TYR A 61 0.08 -2.40 -3.82
N LEU A 62 -0.94 -2.55 -3.00
CA LEU A 62 -0.92 -2.23 -1.58
C LEU A 62 -0.75 -3.51 -0.77
N ILE A 63 0.39 -3.68 -0.12
CA ILE A 63 0.64 -4.76 0.83
C ILE A 63 -0.09 -4.44 2.14
N ASP A 64 -0.61 -5.44 2.85
CA ASP A 64 -1.57 -5.27 3.95
C ASP A 64 -2.87 -4.58 3.48
N GLY A 65 -3.30 -4.86 2.26
CA GLY A 65 -4.45 -4.23 1.60
C GLY A 65 -5.79 -4.95 1.83
N GLY A 66 -5.96 -5.66 2.93
CA GLY A 66 -7.26 -6.21 3.34
C GLY A 66 -8.25 -5.10 3.75
N LEU A 67 -9.55 -5.40 3.72
CA LEU A 67 -10.60 -4.43 4.13
C LEU A 67 -10.49 -4.02 5.61
N SER A 68 -9.93 -4.88 6.46
CA SER A 68 -9.62 -4.60 7.86
C SER A 68 -8.18 -4.12 8.10
N GLN A 69 -7.43 -3.92 7.04
CA GLN A 69 -6.07 -3.40 7.00
C GLN A 69 -6.07 -2.01 6.34
N ASP A 70 -5.11 -1.70 5.47
CA ASP A 70 -4.87 -0.35 4.97
C ASP A 70 -5.71 0.06 3.75
N PHE A 71 -6.51 -0.86 3.17
CA PHE A 71 -7.23 -0.63 1.91
C PHE A 71 -8.09 0.64 1.93
N LEU A 72 -8.92 0.82 2.96
CA LEU A 72 -9.83 1.97 3.03
C LEU A 72 -9.10 3.30 3.21
N HIS A 73 -8.03 3.30 4.00
CA HIS A 73 -7.20 4.48 4.19
C HIS A 73 -6.54 4.92 2.89
N VAL A 74 -5.90 3.98 2.20
CA VAL A 74 -5.15 4.28 0.98
C VAL A 74 -6.05 4.64 -0.18
N THR A 75 -7.17 3.94 -0.38
CA THR A 75 -8.15 4.28 -1.44
C THR A 75 -8.75 5.66 -1.24
N GLY A 76 -9.11 6.04 0.00
CA GLY A 76 -9.61 7.38 0.30
C GLY A 76 -8.56 8.47 0.04
N THR A 77 -7.31 8.22 0.43
CA THR A 77 -6.19 9.15 0.19
C THR A 77 -5.88 9.27 -1.31
N THR A 78 -5.93 8.16 -2.05
CA THR A 78 -5.74 8.13 -3.51
C THR A 78 -6.82 8.92 -4.23
N ALA A 79 -8.09 8.72 -3.86
CA ALA A 79 -9.21 9.47 -4.44
C ALA A 79 -9.07 10.97 -4.21
N LEU A 80 -8.73 11.37 -2.98
CA LEU A 80 -8.52 12.79 -2.64
C LEU A 80 -7.31 13.37 -3.36
N GLY A 81 -6.21 12.62 -3.46
CA GLY A 81 -5.01 13.02 -4.19
C GLY A 81 -5.29 13.29 -5.67
N ALA A 82 -6.04 12.42 -6.34
CA ALA A 82 -6.46 12.58 -7.71
C ALA A 82 -7.41 13.78 -7.91
N LEU A 83 -8.37 13.98 -7.00
CA LEU A 83 -9.29 15.12 -7.02
C LEU A 83 -8.57 16.46 -6.99
N TRP A 84 -7.49 16.57 -6.21
CA TRP A 84 -6.67 17.78 -6.10
C TRP A 84 -5.54 17.85 -7.13
N GLY A 85 -5.40 16.86 -7.99
CA GLY A 85 -4.28 16.75 -8.93
C GLY A 85 -2.92 16.52 -8.28
N ARG A 86 -2.88 16.20 -6.97
CA ARG A 86 -1.64 15.92 -6.22
C ARG A 86 -0.93 14.66 -6.70
N SER A 87 -1.69 13.66 -7.08
CA SER A 87 -1.20 12.42 -7.69
C SER A 87 -2.11 12.03 -8.85
N GLN A 88 -1.61 11.22 -9.77
CA GLN A 88 -2.45 10.66 -10.85
C GLN A 88 -3.56 9.79 -10.25
N PRO A 89 -4.74 9.69 -10.93
CA PRO A 89 -5.72 8.67 -10.61
C PRO A 89 -5.15 7.29 -10.89
N VAL A 90 -5.31 6.34 -9.97
CA VAL A 90 -4.72 5.00 -10.05
C VAL A 90 -5.73 3.91 -9.68
N ILE A 91 -5.53 2.71 -10.23
CA ILE A 91 -6.17 1.48 -9.74
C ILE A 91 -5.43 1.06 -8.47
N VAL A 92 -6.13 0.87 -7.34
CA VAL A 92 -5.52 0.33 -6.12
C VAL A 92 -5.87 -1.15 -6.01
N VAL A 93 -4.84 -1.98 -5.90
CA VAL A 93 -4.93 -3.43 -5.71
C VAL A 93 -4.46 -3.76 -4.31
N GLY A 94 -5.40 -3.90 -3.39
CA GLY A 94 -5.13 -4.24 -1.99
C GLY A 94 -4.96 -5.74 -1.80
N ILE A 95 -3.80 -6.16 -1.31
CA ILE A 95 -3.43 -7.55 -1.11
C ILE A 95 -3.53 -7.87 0.37
N GLU A 96 -4.51 -8.71 0.74
CA GLU A 96 -4.66 -9.17 2.11
C GLU A 96 -3.44 -10.01 2.53
N THR A 97 -2.85 -9.71 3.67
CA THR A 97 -1.90 -10.57 4.36
C THR A 97 -2.61 -11.25 5.54
N LYS A 98 -2.30 -12.51 5.81
CA LYS A 98 -2.87 -13.27 6.93
C LYS A 98 -1.81 -13.58 7.98
N ASP A 99 -0.76 -14.29 7.60
CA ASP A 99 0.42 -14.43 8.42
C ASP A 99 1.51 -13.45 7.94
N ARG A 100 1.42 -12.19 8.39
CA ARG A 100 2.36 -11.14 8.02
C ARG A 100 3.82 -11.51 8.29
N ARG A 101 4.08 -12.36 9.30
CA ARG A 101 5.44 -12.77 9.67
C ARG A 101 6.00 -13.74 8.64
N ALA A 102 5.23 -14.73 8.22
CA ALA A 102 5.62 -15.64 7.16
C ALA A 102 5.76 -14.91 5.82
N GLU A 103 4.75 -14.13 5.45
CA GLU A 103 4.58 -13.56 4.12
C GLU A 103 5.48 -12.36 3.83
N LEU A 104 5.89 -11.62 4.86
CA LEU A 104 6.60 -10.35 4.70
C LEU A 104 8.07 -10.36 5.19
N ILE A 105 8.51 -11.46 5.79
CA ILE A 105 9.89 -11.60 6.29
C ILE A 105 10.58 -12.73 5.52
N GLY A 106 11.70 -12.42 4.85
CA GLY A 106 12.42 -13.35 3.99
C GLY A 106 13.39 -14.31 4.70
N THR A 107 13.71 -14.02 5.95
CA THR A 107 14.68 -14.82 6.72
C THR A 107 14.17 -15.17 8.10
N LYS A 108 14.59 -16.31 8.63
CA LYS A 108 14.11 -16.81 9.94
C LYS A 108 14.69 -16.07 11.15
N GLY A 109 15.62 -15.16 10.95
CA GLY A 109 16.23 -14.42 12.03
C GLY A 109 17.20 -15.21 12.92
N ASN A 110 17.71 -14.57 13.99
CA ASN A 110 18.49 -15.20 15.04
C ASN A 110 17.62 -16.05 16.00
N ALA A 111 18.15 -16.56 17.08
CA ALA A 111 17.42 -17.45 18.01
C ALA A 111 16.24 -16.73 18.70
N GLU A 112 16.44 -15.49 19.15
CA GLU A 112 15.43 -14.67 19.84
C GLU A 112 14.34 -14.24 18.85
N GLU A 113 14.72 -13.79 17.66
CA GLU A 113 13.78 -13.42 16.59
C GLU A 113 12.95 -14.62 16.14
N ARG A 114 13.52 -15.83 16.04
CA ARG A 114 12.74 -17.06 15.73
C ARG A 114 11.75 -17.43 16.82
N GLU A 115 12.04 -17.15 18.08
CA GLU A 115 11.09 -17.34 19.17
C GLU A 115 9.94 -16.33 19.07
N ALA A 116 10.24 -15.06 18.81
CA ALA A 116 9.24 -14.00 18.69
C ALA A 116 8.42 -14.09 17.37
N PHE A 117 9.03 -14.57 16.28
CA PHE A 117 8.46 -14.63 14.92
C PHE A 117 8.64 -16.05 14.32
N PRO A 118 7.99 -17.07 14.88
CA PRO A 118 8.25 -18.47 14.52
C PRO A 118 7.89 -18.84 13.08
N THR A 119 6.98 -18.09 12.43
CA THR A 119 6.55 -18.32 11.05
C THR A 119 7.38 -17.58 10.00
N ALA A 120 8.28 -16.67 10.40
CA ALA A 120 9.08 -15.86 9.48
C ALA A 120 9.90 -16.72 8.50
N GLY A 121 10.05 -16.22 7.26
CA GLY A 121 10.97 -16.79 6.28
C GLY A 121 10.40 -17.24 4.95
N ASP A 122 9.20 -16.79 4.56
CA ASP A 122 8.51 -17.24 3.34
C ASP A 122 8.11 -16.08 2.38
N SER A 123 8.70 -14.90 2.54
CA SER A 123 8.41 -13.72 1.69
C SER A 123 8.62 -13.99 0.20
N ALA A 124 9.57 -14.86 -0.16
CA ALA A 124 9.82 -15.23 -1.55
C ALA A 124 8.62 -15.96 -2.19
N ALA A 125 7.90 -16.80 -1.44
CA ALA A 125 6.68 -17.44 -1.91
C ALA A 125 5.56 -16.41 -2.12
N PHE A 126 5.41 -15.47 -1.20
CA PHE A 126 4.44 -14.38 -1.33
C PHE A 126 4.74 -13.50 -2.55
N ARG A 127 6.00 -13.10 -2.76
CA ARG A 127 6.46 -12.35 -3.93
C ARG A 127 6.19 -13.10 -5.24
N THR A 128 6.48 -14.41 -5.27
CA THR A 128 6.19 -15.28 -6.42
C THR A 128 4.69 -15.31 -6.73
N TRP A 129 3.84 -15.41 -5.72
CA TRP A 129 2.39 -15.38 -5.90
C TRP A 129 1.90 -14.03 -6.42
N LEU A 130 2.43 -12.91 -5.93
CA LEU A 130 2.15 -11.58 -6.49
C LEU A 130 2.49 -11.51 -7.97
N ARG A 131 3.68 -11.94 -8.35
CA ARG A 131 4.16 -11.94 -9.74
C ARG A 131 3.33 -12.83 -10.65
N ASP A 132 3.04 -14.06 -10.23
CA ASP A 132 2.52 -15.12 -11.09
C ASP A 132 0.99 -15.23 -11.07
N LYS A 133 0.31 -14.66 -10.08
CA LYS A 133 -1.14 -14.74 -9.92
C LYS A 133 -1.82 -13.38 -9.84
N VAL A 134 -1.37 -12.47 -8.97
CA VAL A 134 -2.05 -11.20 -8.75
C VAL A 134 -1.86 -10.25 -9.92
N LYS A 135 -0.62 -10.01 -10.35
CA LYS A 135 -0.34 -9.10 -11.48
C LYS A 135 -1.01 -9.55 -12.79
N PRO A 136 -0.97 -10.84 -13.18
CA PRO A 136 -1.70 -11.30 -14.36
C PRO A 136 -3.22 -11.12 -14.27
N LEU A 137 -3.84 -11.37 -13.10
CA LEU A 137 -5.27 -11.09 -12.89
C LEU A 137 -5.57 -9.63 -13.19
N VAL A 138 -4.80 -8.71 -12.60
CA VAL A 138 -5.02 -7.27 -12.73
C VAL A 138 -4.87 -6.81 -14.19
N THR A 139 -3.81 -7.22 -14.88
CA THR A 139 -3.56 -6.81 -16.27
C THR A 139 -4.54 -7.40 -17.27
N GLN A 140 -5.14 -8.57 -16.97
CA GLN A 140 -6.15 -9.19 -17.82
C GLN A 140 -7.56 -8.64 -17.58
N THR A 141 -7.83 -8.13 -16.36
CA THR A 141 -9.18 -7.71 -15.97
C THR A 141 -9.39 -6.21 -16.14
N TYR A 142 -8.35 -5.40 -15.89
CA TYR A 142 -8.46 -3.95 -15.81
C TYR A 142 -7.66 -3.22 -16.88
N ARG A 143 -8.07 -1.98 -17.18
CA ARG A 143 -7.38 -1.10 -18.15
C ARG A 143 -6.16 -0.45 -17.48
N THR A 144 -5.05 -1.19 -17.43
CA THR A 144 -3.77 -0.71 -16.91
C THR A 144 -2.97 -0.02 -18.01
N ASN A 145 -2.14 0.97 -17.66
CA ASN A 145 -1.23 1.63 -18.60
C ASN A 145 0.18 1.01 -18.63
N GLY A 146 0.41 -0.03 -17.81
CA GLY A 146 1.69 -0.73 -17.70
C GLY A 146 2.64 -0.17 -16.65
N THR A 147 2.27 0.92 -15.95
CA THR A 147 3.06 1.43 -14.81
C THR A 147 2.55 0.80 -13.52
N ASP A 148 3.43 0.11 -12.80
CA ASP A 148 3.12 -0.58 -11.56
C ASP A 148 3.95 -0.02 -10.39
N ALA A 149 3.30 0.26 -9.27
CA ALA A 149 3.98 0.65 -8.03
C ALA A 149 3.55 -0.22 -6.86
N VAL A 150 4.39 -0.32 -5.82
CA VAL A 150 4.09 -1.05 -4.59
C VAL A 150 4.28 -0.16 -3.37
N MET A 151 3.39 -0.28 -2.38
CA MET A 151 3.45 0.48 -1.13
C MET A 151 3.05 -0.36 0.07
N GLY A 152 3.67 -0.07 1.22
CA GLY A 152 3.31 -0.65 2.51
C GLY A 152 4.18 -0.12 3.64
N GLU A 153 3.75 -0.41 4.88
CA GLU A 153 4.36 0.06 6.12
C GLU A 153 4.95 -1.09 6.94
N SER A 154 5.94 -0.78 7.78
CA SER A 154 6.45 -1.71 8.80
C SER A 154 7.03 -3.00 8.19
N LEU A 155 6.48 -4.18 8.50
CA LEU A 155 6.86 -5.45 7.87
C LEU A 155 6.55 -5.47 6.37
N ALA A 156 5.48 -4.80 5.91
CA ALA A 156 5.23 -4.63 4.48
C ALA A 156 6.32 -3.75 3.84
N GLY A 157 6.79 -2.72 4.53
CA GLY A 157 7.94 -1.94 4.11
C GLY A 157 9.23 -2.76 4.03
N LEU A 158 9.47 -3.67 4.98
CA LEU A 158 10.61 -4.62 4.93
C LEU A 158 10.54 -5.51 3.69
N PHE A 159 9.37 -6.12 3.41
CA PHE A 159 9.12 -6.91 2.21
C PHE A 159 9.36 -6.11 0.91
N ILE A 160 8.95 -4.84 0.90
CA ILE A 160 9.13 -3.94 -0.23
C ILE A 160 10.61 -3.68 -0.50
N VAL A 161 11.40 -3.41 0.55
CA VAL A 161 12.86 -3.23 0.40
C VAL A 161 13.54 -4.53 -0.04
N GLU A 162 13.12 -5.68 0.47
CA GLU A 162 13.62 -6.98 0.02
C GLU A 162 13.29 -7.22 -1.46
N THR A 163 12.06 -6.92 -1.89
CA THR A 163 11.63 -7.05 -3.29
C THR A 163 12.39 -6.09 -4.20
N TRP A 164 12.62 -4.85 -3.76
CA TRP A 164 13.42 -3.86 -4.47
C TRP A 164 14.87 -4.32 -4.74
N LEU A 165 15.42 -5.14 -3.83
CA LEU A 165 16.76 -5.73 -3.98
C LEU A 165 16.79 -7.01 -4.82
N ASP A 166 15.82 -7.89 -4.61
CA ASP A 166 15.85 -9.25 -5.17
C ASP A 166 15.19 -9.34 -6.54
N GLU A 167 14.12 -8.60 -6.76
CA GLU A 167 13.35 -8.55 -8.00
C GLU A 167 13.00 -7.10 -8.38
N PRO A 168 13.99 -6.22 -8.61
CA PRO A 168 13.77 -4.79 -8.83
C PRO A 168 12.87 -4.48 -10.04
N ALA A 169 12.77 -5.40 -11.00
CA ALA A 169 11.91 -5.26 -12.17
C ALA A 169 10.44 -5.66 -11.92
N LEU A 170 10.10 -6.10 -10.69
CA LEU A 170 8.72 -6.50 -10.39
C LEU A 170 7.76 -5.31 -10.37
N PHE A 171 8.26 -4.14 -9.96
CA PHE A 171 7.52 -2.88 -9.98
C PHE A 171 8.40 -1.74 -10.51
N ASP A 172 7.78 -0.72 -11.09
CA ASP A 172 8.48 0.46 -11.61
C ASP A 172 8.88 1.44 -10.51
N ARG A 173 8.09 1.49 -9.42
CA ARG A 173 8.31 2.39 -8.28
C ARG A 173 7.93 1.71 -6.96
N TYR A 174 8.62 2.10 -5.91
CA TYR A 174 8.52 1.48 -4.58
C TYR A 174 8.32 2.54 -3.50
N ALA A 175 7.46 2.25 -2.51
CA ALA A 175 7.31 3.07 -1.31
C ALA A 175 7.30 2.20 -0.06
N ALA A 176 8.33 2.30 0.75
CA ALA A 176 8.49 1.62 2.03
C ALA A 176 8.37 2.65 3.16
N ILE A 177 7.22 2.70 3.82
CA ILE A 177 6.97 3.62 4.92
C ILE A 177 7.39 2.94 6.22
N ASN A 178 8.32 3.56 6.95
CA ASN A 178 8.84 3.06 8.23
C ASN A 178 9.16 1.55 8.21
N PRO A 179 9.95 1.06 7.24
CA PRO A 179 10.22 -0.37 7.09
C PRO A 179 10.93 -0.94 8.30
N SER A 180 10.56 -2.16 8.72
CA SER A 180 11.13 -2.87 9.88
C SER A 180 12.57 -3.32 9.62
N LEU A 181 13.45 -2.39 9.20
CA LEU A 181 14.84 -2.68 8.86
C LEU A 181 15.74 -3.02 10.06
N TRP A 182 15.22 -2.88 11.28
CA TRP A 182 15.87 -3.39 12.50
C TRP A 182 16.02 -4.92 12.50
N TRP A 183 15.22 -5.65 11.69
CA TRP A 183 15.28 -7.10 11.60
C TRP A 183 16.68 -7.61 11.33
N GLN A 184 17.14 -8.59 12.12
CA GLN A 184 18.50 -9.15 12.07
C GLN A 184 19.62 -8.09 12.15
N GLY A 185 19.44 -7.06 12.97
CA GLY A 185 20.46 -6.01 13.14
C GLY A 185 20.79 -5.27 11.86
N ASN A 186 19.79 -4.98 11.03
CA ASN A 186 19.88 -4.32 9.73
C ASN A 186 20.49 -5.17 8.59
N ALA A 187 20.49 -6.51 8.66
CA ALA A 187 21.11 -7.36 7.65
C ALA A 187 20.64 -7.07 6.22
N LEU A 188 19.33 -6.75 6.03
CA LEU A 188 18.79 -6.39 4.72
C LEU A 188 19.37 -5.07 4.21
N ALA A 189 19.56 -4.08 5.07
CA ALA A 189 20.12 -2.79 4.72
C ALA A 189 21.63 -2.91 4.37
N GLU A 190 22.37 -3.75 5.08
CA GLU A 190 23.77 -4.05 4.77
C GLU A 190 23.90 -4.80 3.43
N ARG A 191 22.96 -5.69 3.13
CA ARG A 191 22.86 -6.33 1.81
C ARG A 191 22.60 -5.33 0.68
N ALA A 192 21.79 -4.30 0.93
CA ALA A 192 21.55 -3.21 -0.02
C ALA A 192 22.84 -2.46 -0.36
N GLN A 193 23.64 -2.10 0.63
CA GLN A 193 24.95 -1.47 0.42
C GLN A 193 25.87 -2.33 -0.46
N GLY A 194 25.93 -3.64 -0.20
CA GLY A 194 26.69 -4.57 -1.03
C GLY A 194 26.18 -4.68 -2.47
N ALA A 195 24.90 -4.48 -2.73
CA ALA A 195 24.30 -4.48 -4.07
C ALA A 195 24.64 -3.19 -4.85
N ALA A 196 24.59 -2.03 -4.20
CA ALA A 196 24.93 -0.73 -4.79
C ALA A 196 26.35 -0.73 -5.37
N LEU A 197 27.28 -1.38 -4.71
CA LEU A 197 28.68 -1.52 -5.18
C LEU A 197 28.80 -2.28 -6.51
N ARG A 198 27.77 -2.98 -6.97
CA ARG A 198 27.75 -3.68 -8.27
C ARG A 198 27.24 -2.81 -9.43
N GLY A 199 26.91 -1.55 -9.18
CA GLY A 199 26.57 -0.58 -10.22
C GLY A 199 25.21 -0.80 -10.92
N LEU A 200 24.27 -1.48 -10.28
CA LEU A 200 22.92 -1.59 -10.77
C LEU A 200 22.17 -0.29 -10.47
N ALA A 201 21.52 0.31 -11.47
CA ALA A 201 20.63 1.45 -11.28
C ALA A 201 19.29 0.91 -10.72
N PRO A 202 18.97 1.17 -9.45
CA PRO A 202 17.74 0.66 -8.86
C PRO A 202 16.54 1.51 -9.32
N PRO A 203 15.31 0.94 -9.29
CA PRO A 203 14.10 1.72 -9.51
C PRO A 203 13.86 2.74 -8.38
N PRO A 204 13.05 3.80 -8.64
CA PRO A 204 12.74 4.81 -7.65
C PRO A 204 12.14 4.23 -6.37
N LEU A 205 12.67 4.66 -5.21
CA LEU A 205 12.26 4.22 -3.88
C LEU A 205 11.95 5.41 -2.99
N PHE A 206 10.71 5.54 -2.52
CA PHE A 206 10.33 6.38 -1.40
C PHE A 206 10.53 5.60 -0.10
N ILE A 207 11.29 6.15 0.84
CA ILE A 207 11.58 5.47 2.10
C ILE A 207 11.58 6.46 3.26
N THR A 208 11.02 6.06 4.39
CA THR A 208 10.88 6.95 5.55
C THR A 208 11.33 6.26 6.84
N TYR A 209 11.62 7.04 7.85
CA TYR A 209 11.68 6.60 9.24
C TYR A 209 11.07 7.66 10.16
N SER A 210 10.50 7.19 11.28
CA SER A 210 9.98 8.02 12.35
C SER A 210 10.79 7.81 13.64
N ASN A 211 10.27 8.27 14.77
CA ASN A 211 10.92 8.09 16.07
C ASN A 211 10.78 6.64 16.58
N GLU A 212 11.55 5.71 15.98
CA GLU A 212 11.53 4.27 16.28
C GLU A 212 12.88 3.76 16.81
N GLY A 213 13.78 4.67 17.10
CA GLY A 213 15.11 4.35 17.62
C GLY A 213 16.21 4.26 16.55
N PRO A 214 17.47 4.21 17.00
CA PRO A 214 18.62 4.37 16.12
C PRO A 214 18.85 3.21 15.16
N GLU A 215 18.38 2.00 15.48
CA GLU A 215 18.54 0.85 14.58
C GLU A 215 17.66 0.98 13.33
N THR A 216 16.39 1.41 13.50
CA THR A 216 15.49 1.66 12.37
C THR A 216 16.02 2.79 11.50
N GLU A 217 16.41 3.92 12.11
CA GLU A 217 17.00 5.05 11.38
C GLU A 217 18.25 4.62 10.61
N ARG A 218 19.18 3.91 11.26
CA ARG A 218 20.40 3.41 10.61
C ARG A 218 20.07 2.55 9.39
N GLY A 219 19.16 1.58 9.54
CA GLY A 219 18.77 0.69 8.45
C GLY A 219 18.19 1.46 7.26
N VAL A 220 17.28 2.40 7.51
CA VAL A 220 16.67 3.24 6.46
C VAL A 220 17.71 4.10 5.75
N ARG A 221 18.62 4.75 6.48
CA ARG A 221 19.69 5.57 5.89
C ARG A 221 20.64 4.74 5.02
N LEU A 222 20.98 3.52 5.44
CA LEU A 222 21.80 2.60 4.63
C LEU A 222 21.12 2.23 3.31
N VAL A 223 19.81 1.93 3.34
CA VAL A 223 19.05 1.62 2.12
C VAL A 223 18.95 2.85 1.22
N ALA A 224 18.64 4.02 1.77
CA ALA A 224 18.57 5.26 1.01
C ALA A 224 19.92 5.59 0.36
N GLN A 225 21.03 5.43 1.09
CA GLN A 225 22.39 5.61 0.55
C GLN A 225 22.68 4.63 -0.60
N ALA A 226 22.26 3.36 -0.46
CA ALA A 226 22.42 2.36 -1.52
C ALA A 226 21.63 2.70 -2.78
N GLY A 227 20.45 3.33 -2.62
CA GLY A 227 19.60 3.79 -3.72
C GLY A 227 20.12 5.05 -4.43
N GLY A 228 20.98 5.83 -3.77
CA GLY A 228 21.53 7.07 -4.33
C GLY A 228 20.42 8.03 -4.82
N ASP A 229 20.55 8.54 -6.04
CA ASP A 229 19.58 9.48 -6.63
C ASP A 229 18.18 8.86 -6.88
N ALA A 230 18.06 7.54 -6.91
CA ALA A 230 16.78 6.86 -7.03
C ALA A 230 16.00 6.80 -5.71
N ALA A 231 16.68 7.01 -4.57
CA ALA A 231 16.02 7.01 -3.26
C ALA A 231 15.56 8.41 -2.84
N CYS A 232 14.29 8.51 -2.47
CA CYS A 232 13.71 9.66 -1.80
C CYS A 232 13.57 9.32 -0.30
N LEU A 233 14.53 9.75 0.50
CA LEU A 233 14.47 9.61 1.95
C LEU A 233 13.67 10.77 2.56
N VAL A 234 12.65 10.46 3.36
CA VAL A 234 11.85 11.43 4.09
C VAL A 234 11.93 11.15 5.59
N PRO A 235 12.84 11.80 6.32
CA PRO A 235 12.92 11.70 7.77
C PRO A 235 11.73 12.38 8.46
N THR A 236 11.13 11.70 9.44
CA THR A 236 10.03 12.25 10.24
C THR A 236 10.21 11.97 11.73
N PRO A 237 11.28 12.50 12.35
CA PRO A 237 11.61 12.20 13.75
C PRO A 237 10.56 12.68 14.76
N ASP A 238 9.66 13.58 14.35
CA ASP A 238 8.56 14.08 15.17
C ASP A 238 7.32 13.17 15.12
N LEU A 239 7.29 12.19 14.22
CA LEU A 239 6.22 11.21 14.12
C LEU A 239 6.60 9.92 14.85
N THR A 240 5.58 9.15 15.19
CA THR A 240 5.72 7.79 15.71
C THR A 240 5.35 6.77 14.64
N HIS A 241 5.70 5.50 14.83
CA HIS A 241 5.26 4.41 13.96
C HIS A 241 3.74 4.42 13.73
N ALA A 242 2.96 4.64 14.80
CA ALA A 242 1.49 4.64 14.72
C ALA A 242 0.88 5.83 13.94
N THR A 243 1.63 6.90 13.70
CA THR A 243 1.11 8.12 13.04
C THR A 243 1.72 8.37 11.67
N ALA A 244 2.89 7.82 11.39
CA ALA A 244 3.65 8.10 10.19
C ALA A 244 2.90 7.69 8.91
N TYR A 245 2.29 6.52 8.90
CA TYR A 245 1.59 6.02 7.71
C TYR A 245 0.48 6.95 7.23
N HIS A 246 -0.37 7.41 8.14
CA HIS A 246 -1.46 8.32 7.80
C HIS A 246 -0.99 9.66 7.24
N ILE A 247 0.12 10.17 7.75
CA ILE A 247 0.65 11.48 7.37
C ILE A 247 1.46 11.38 6.07
N LEU A 248 2.18 10.29 5.86
CA LEU A 248 3.11 10.13 4.75
C LEU A 248 2.49 9.49 3.49
N THR A 249 1.36 8.80 3.61
CA THR A 249 0.66 8.20 2.47
C THR A 249 0.42 9.19 1.32
N PRO A 250 -0.04 10.44 1.53
CA PRO A 250 -0.21 11.41 0.45
C PRO A 250 1.10 11.75 -0.28
N GLN A 251 2.22 11.86 0.45
CA GLN A 251 3.54 12.12 -0.13
C GLN A 251 4.07 10.92 -0.90
N ALA A 252 3.88 9.71 -0.36
CA ALA A 252 4.23 8.46 -1.04
C ALA A 252 3.47 8.31 -2.36
N LEU A 253 2.16 8.56 -2.37
CA LEU A 253 1.34 8.53 -3.58
C LEU A 253 1.78 9.57 -4.63
N GLN A 254 2.11 10.77 -4.20
CA GLN A 254 2.65 11.82 -5.07
C GLN A 254 4.01 11.42 -5.68
N PHE A 255 4.87 10.78 -4.92
CA PHE A 255 6.14 10.25 -5.42
C PHE A 255 5.94 9.09 -6.40
N LEU A 256 5.04 8.16 -6.08
CA LEU A 256 4.76 6.98 -6.91
C LEU A 256 4.05 7.35 -8.22
N PHE A 257 3.17 8.34 -8.19
CA PHE A 257 2.29 8.72 -9.31
C PHE A 257 2.30 10.25 -9.51
N PRO A 258 3.46 10.83 -9.87
CA PRO A 258 3.56 12.27 -10.05
C PRO A 258 2.67 12.74 -11.19
N THR A 259 2.14 13.97 -11.05
CA THR A 259 1.42 14.67 -12.11
C THR A 259 2.36 15.70 -12.77
N ASP A 260 2.01 16.14 -13.98
CA ASP A 260 2.69 17.24 -14.66
C ASP A 260 2.20 18.63 -14.18
N TYR A 261 1.39 18.65 -13.11
CA TYR A 261 0.82 19.87 -12.57
C TYR A 261 1.88 20.65 -11.77
N ASP A 262 2.09 21.92 -12.14
CA ASP A 262 2.96 22.82 -11.41
C ASP A 262 2.17 23.43 -10.25
N PHE A 263 2.39 22.90 -9.05
CA PHE A 263 1.68 23.33 -7.86
C PHE A 263 2.24 24.64 -7.31
N ASP A 264 1.35 25.51 -6.85
CA ASP A 264 1.72 26.60 -5.99
C ASP A 264 2.38 26.05 -4.72
N PRO A 265 3.62 26.45 -4.39
CA PRO A 265 4.31 26.01 -3.18
C PRO A 265 3.51 26.24 -1.88
N GLU A 266 2.62 27.26 -1.86
CA GLU A 266 1.74 27.54 -0.72
C GLU A 266 0.76 26.41 -0.41
N LEU A 267 0.46 25.52 -1.39
CA LEU A 267 -0.37 24.35 -1.17
C LEU A 267 0.31 23.24 -0.36
N GLY A 268 1.62 23.30 -0.19
CA GLY A 268 2.39 22.35 0.62
C GLY A 268 2.40 20.92 0.08
N PHE A 269 2.32 20.76 -1.25
CA PHE A 269 2.35 19.43 -1.90
C PHE A 269 3.76 18.96 -2.28
N GLU A 270 4.79 19.60 -1.72
CA GLU A 270 6.16 19.16 -1.97
C GLU A 270 6.47 17.86 -1.25
N VAL A 271 7.16 16.95 -1.97
CA VAL A 271 7.75 15.76 -1.37
C VAL A 271 9.15 16.11 -0.88
N GLY A 272 9.32 16.21 0.43
CA GLY A 272 10.57 16.61 1.09
C GLY A 272 11.66 15.54 1.05
N CYS A 273 12.15 15.18 -0.16
CA CYS A 273 13.22 14.19 -0.30
C CYS A 273 14.57 14.72 0.14
N GLU A 274 15.22 14.07 1.09
CA GLU A 274 16.68 14.14 1.21
C GLU A 274 17.30 13.26 0.10
N ARG A 275 17.81 13.88 -0.98
CA ARG A 275 18.51 13.17 -2.05
C ARG A 275 20.01 13.24 -1.81
N GLY A 276 20.66 12.06 -1.75
CA GLY A 276 22.09 11.90 -2.00
C GLY A 276 23.08 12.78 -1.22
N LYS A 277 22.66 13.53 -0.21
CA LYS A 277 23.60 14.22 0.68
C LYS A 277 24.15 13.23 1.71
N VAL A 278 25.17 12.48 1.31
CA VAL A 278 26.08 11.88 2.27
C VAL A 278 26.79 13.07 2.94
N SER A 279 26.38 13.44 4.16
CA SER A 279 27.24 14.23 5.01
C SER A 279 28.47 13.38 5.31
N GLU A 280 29.62 13.85 4.84
CA GLU A 280 30.94 13.37 5.22
C GLU A 280 31.13 13.37 6.75
#